data_faa1b87354e7a61dccfc678e1cc226a3
#
_entry.id   faa1b87354e7a61dccfc678e1cc226a3
#
_cell.length_a   1.000
_cell.length_b   1.000
_cell.length_c   1.000
_cell.angle_alpha   90.00
_cell.angle_beta   90.00
_cell.angle_gamma   90.00
#
_symmetry.space_group_name_H-M   'P 1'
#
loop_
_entity.id
_entity.type
_entity.pdbx_description
1 polymer ?
#
loop_
_entity_poly.entity_id
_entity_poly.type
_entity_poly.pdbx_seq_one_letter_code
_entity_poly.pdbx_strand_id
1 'polypeptide(L)'
;PRAVGKAGDITGGLPRVTELFEARNPSNPAVVSEIDGEVGFGKIKRGNREITVTSKLGEVKKYMVPLSKQLLVQENDYIRAGMPLSDGATTPSDILAIKGPTAVQEYIVNEVQDVYRLQGVKINDKHFEVIVRQMMRKVEVVDPGDTRFLEQQIVDKLEVMDENDRIWGKKVVTDPGDSQTLQAGQIVTARKLRDENSMLKRRDLKLVEVRDAIPATANQILQGITRAALQTNSFMSAASFQETTKVLNEAAINGKVDRLEGLKENVICGHLIPAGTGQREFDKLIVGAKDEFDRIFANRKNVVDFNAMDKDDEE
;
A
#
# COMPACT_ATOMS: atom_id res chain seq x y z
N PRO A 1 4.02 39.35 3.94
CA PRO A 1 2.65 39.34 4.44
C PRO A 1 2.58 38.36 5.60
N ARG A 2 2.30 38.83 6.79
CA ARG A 2 2.06 37.99 7.94
C ARG A 2 0.79 37.18 7.63
N ALA A 3 0.90 35.86 7.53
CA ALA A 3 -0.25 34.98 7.54
C ALA A 3 -1.01 35.27 8.85
N VAL A 4 -2.21 35.80 8.75
CA VAL A 4 -3.11 35.92 9.89
C VAL A 4 -3.62 34.49 10.12
N GLY A 5 -2.87 33.73 10.93
CA GLY A 5 -3.31 32.44 11.41
C GLY A 5 -4.55 32.64 12.25
N LYS A 6 -5.57 31.79 12.07
CA LYS A 6 -6.65 31.67 13.03
C LYS A 6 -6.03 31.38 14.41
N ALA A 7 -6.53 32.04 15.44
CA ALA A 7 -6.04 31.82 16.81
C ALA A 7 -6.10 30.32 17.13
N GLY A 8 -4.94 29.71 17.37
CA GLY A 8 -4.79 28.26 17.61
C GLY A 8 -4.10 27.48 16.52
N ASP A 9 -3.84 28.04 15.35
CA ASP A 9 -3.12 27.37 14.28
C ASP A 9 -1.61 27.53 14.45
N ILE A 10 -0.94 26.40 14.63
CA ILE A 10 0.36 26.33 15.28
C ILE A 10 1.49 26.36 14.27
N THR A 11 1.29 25.92 13.06
CA THR A 11 2.26 25.95 11.96
C THR A 11 1.60 26.47 10.70
N GLY A 12 1.95 27.70 10.32
CA GLY A 12 1.52 28.30 9.06
C GLY A 12 2.60 28.16 7.98
N GLY A 13 2.21 28.22 6.71
CA GLY A 13 3.11 28.27 5.58
C GLY A 13 3.76 26.94 5.21
N LEU A 14 4.97 26.98 4.63
CA LEU A 14 5.70 25.81 4.13
C LEU A 14 5.94 24.71 5.18
N PRO A 15 6.22 25.00 6.46
CA PRO A 15 6.32 23.97 7.49
C PRO A 15 5.06 23.11 7.63
N ARG A 16 3.87 23.72 7.48
CA ARG A 16 2.59 22.96 7.50
C ARG A 16 2.46 22.01 6.32
N VAL A 17 2.88 22.41 5.13
CA VAL A 17 2.88 21.54 3.95
C VAL A 17 3.78 20.31 4.18
N THR A 18 4.97 20.52 4.73
CA THR A 18 5.89 19.43 5.08
C THR A 18 5.28 18.49 6.12
N GLU A 19 4.64 19.03 7.15
CA GLU A 19 3.95 18.25 8.19
C GLU A 19 2.85 17.38 7.60
N LEU A 20 2.04 17.92 6.68
CA LEU A 20 0.97 17.19 6.02
C LEU A 20 1.50 16.07 5.12
N PHE A 21 2.52 16.35 4.29
CA PHE A 21 3.10 15.33 3.41
C PHE A 21 3.93 14.29 4.14
N GLU A 22 4.51 14.61 5.29
CA GLU A 22 5.16 13.62 6.15
C GLU A 22 4.17 12.86 7.04
N ALA A 23 2.87 13.16 6.95
CA ALA A 23 1.82 12.57 7.78
C ALA A 23 2.16 12.61 9.28
N ARG A 24 2.79 13.72 9.73
CA ARG A 24 3.16 13.91 11.13
C ARG A 24 1.94 14.28 11.94
N ASN A 25 1.92 13.82 13.19
CA ASN A 25 0.92 14.28 14.14
C ASN A 25 1.18 15.75 14.46
N PRO A 26 0.14 16.59 14.44
CA PRO A 26 0.28 18.00 14.80
C PRO A 26 0.70 18.11 16.28
N SER A 27 1.38 19.22 16.61
CA SER A 27 1.82 19.51 17.99
C SER A 27 0.65 19.68 18.96
N ASN A 28 -0.50 20.13 18.46
CA ASN A 28 -1.74 20.23 19.23
C ASN A 28 -2.89 19.50 18.52
N PRO A 29 -2.98 18.16 18.64
CA PRO A 29 -4.02 17.39 17.98
C PRO A 29 -5.39 17.69 18.58
N ALA A 30 -6.41 17.85 17.76
CA ALA A 30 -7.79 17.88 18.22
C ALA A 30 -8.23 16.47 18.69
N VAL A 31 -9.09 16.42 19.70
CA VAL A 31 -9.79 15.17 20.04
C VAL A 31 -10.99 15.05 19.12
N VAL A 32 -11.09 13.95 18.39
CA VAL A 32 -12.13 13.71 17.39
C VAL A 32 -13.05 12.59 17.85
N SER A 33 -14.35 12.71 17.54
CA SER A 33 -15.30 11.63 17.84
C SER A 33 -15.17 10.49 16.84
N GLU A 34 -15.14 9.25 17.32
CA GLU A 34 -15.10 8.06 16.48
C GLU A 34 -16.49 7.57 16.07
N ILE A 35 -17.53 7.96 16.81
CA ILE A 35 -18.90 7.52 16.58
C ILE A 35 -19.86 8.72 16.43
N ASP A 36 -20.97 8.47 15.77
CA ASP A 36 -22.10 9.41 15.73
C ASP A 36 -22.89 9.33 17.03
N GLY A 37 -23.22 10.46 17.62
CA GLY A 37 -24.03 10.42 18.84
C GLY A 37 -24.22 11.77 19.52
N GLU A 38 -24.87 11.74 20.67
CA GLU A 38 -25.10 12.87 21.54
C GLU A 38 -23.95 13.04 22.55
N VAL A 39 -23.52 14.29 22.72
CA VAL A 39 -22.44 14.65 23.63
C VAL A 39 -22.96 14.82 25.05
N GLY A 40 -22.33 14.14 26.01
CA GLY A 40 -22.52 14.37 27.43
C GLY A 40 -21.21 14.75 28.11
N PHE A 41 -21.27 15.62 29.10
CA PHE A 41 -20.09 16.00 29.88
C PHE A 41 -20.03 15.18 31.18
N GLY A 42 -18.91 14.55 31.36
CA GLY A 42 -18.59 13.79 32.56
C GLY A 42 -17.77 14.58 33.59
N LYS A 43 -17.24 13.88 34.56
CA LYS A 43 -16.47 14.44 35.68
C LYS A 43 -15.07 14.86 35.21
N ILE A 44 -14.54 15.91 35.81
CA ILE A 44 -13.15 16.30 35.63
C ILE A 44 -12.25 15.38 36.45
N LYS A 45 -11.31 14.70 35.79
CA LYS A 45 -10.33 13.81 36.41
C LYS A 45 -8.91 14.23 36.02
N ARG A 46 -8.07 14.49 37.02
CA ARG A 46 -6.63 14.79 36.81
C ARG A 46 -6.36 15.89 35.76
N GLY A 47 -7.14 16.97 35.73
CA GLY A 47 -6.96 18.06 34.76
C GLY A 47 -7.52 17.80 33.37
N ASN A 48 -8.19 16.69 33.15
CA ASN A 48 -8.91 16.36 31.92
C ASN A 48 -10.42 16.32 32.17
N ARG A 49 -11.19 16.83 31.24
CA ARG A 49 -12.66 16.69 31.22
C ARG A 49 -13.02 15.43 30.46
N GLU A 50 -13.85 14.58 31.06
CA GLU A 50 -14.44 13.42 30.40
C GLU A 50 -15.60 13.90 29.53
N ILE A 51 -15.58 13.55 28.25
CA ILE A 51 -16.68 13.76 27.30
C ILE A 51 -17.17 12.38 26.88
N THR A 52 -18.45 12.15 27.00
CA THR A 52 -19.08 10.92 26.54
C THR A 52 -19.88 11.18 25.28
N VAL A 53 -19.76 10.30 24.31
CA VAL A 53 -20.58 10.33 23.11
C VAL A 53 -21.40 9.06 23.09
N THR A 54 -22.72 9.23 23.10
CA THR A 54 -23.68 8.12 23.13
C THR A 54 -24.34 7.98 21.77
N SER A 55 -24.11 6.85 21.11
CA SER A 55 -24.74 6.52 19.83
C SER A 55 -26.22 6.18 20.02
N LYS A 56 -27.01 6.33 18.96
CA LYS A 56 -28.42 5.86 18.93
C LYS A 56 -28.59 4.36 19.18
N LEU A 57 -27.51 3.57 18.96
CA LEU A 57 -27.48 2.14 19.21
C LEU A 57 -27.13 1.79 20.67
N GLY A 58 -26.90 2.80 21.53
CA GLY A 58 -26.53 2.62 22.93
C GLY A 58 -25.02 2.41 23.17
N GLU A 59 -24.19 2.52 22.15
CA GLU A 59 -22.73 2.51 22.32
C GLU A 59 -22.29 3.82 22.95
N VAL A 60 -21.44 3.75 24.00
CA VAL A 60 -20.90 4.91 24.70
C VAL A 60 -19.40 4.90 24.61
N LYS A 61 -18.83 5.92 23.97
CA LYS A 61 -17.38 6.18 23.97
C LYS A 61 -17.02 7.37 24.85
N LYS A 62 -15.89 7.25 25.55
CA LYS A 62 -15.39 8.26 26.50
C LYS A 62 -14.09 8.85 25.98
N TYR A 63 -14.07 10.17 25.90
CA TYR A 63 -12.90 10.94 25.46
C TYR A 63 -12.41 11.82 26.61
N MET A 64 -11.10 11.88 26.77
CA MET A 64 -10.46 12.70 27.79
C MET A 64 -9.86 13.94 27.14
N VAL A 65 -10.44 15.09 27.35
CA VAL A 65 -9.96 16.38 26.79
C VAL A 65 -9.30 17.18 27.89
N PRO A 66 -8.03 17.62 27.68
CA PRO A 66 -7.34 18.52 28.63
C PRO A 66 -8.11 19.83 28.82
N LEU A 67 -8.14 20.34 30.04
CA LEU A 67 -8.81 21.62 30.36
C LEU A 67 -8.16 22.83 29.66
N SER A 68 -6.92 22.68 29.21
CA SER A 68 -6.22 23.69 28.43
C SER A 68 -6.77 23.89 27.02
N LYS A 69 -7.57 22.93 26.52
CA LYS A 69 -8.18 22.99 25.18
C LYS A 69 -9.59 23.55 25.27
N GLN A 70 -9.91 24.38 24.30
CA GLN A 70 -11.27 24.88 24.15
C GLN A 70 -12.16 23.79 23.57
N LEU A 71 -13.35 23.60 24.14
CA LEU A 71 -14.36 22.70 23.61
C LEU A 71 -15.14 23.37 22.49
N LEU A 72 -15.37 22.65 21.40
CA LEU A 72 -16.13 23.09 20.24
C LEU A 72 -17.57 22.61 20.26
N VAL A 73 -17.94 21.77 21.24
CA VAL A 73 -19.25 21.14 21.39
C VAL A 73 -19.89 21.51 22.70
N GLN A 74 -21.21 21.50 22.74
CA GLN A 74 -22.04 21.75 23.95
C GLN A 74 -22.68 20.44 24.42
N GLU A 75 -23.22 20.46 25.60
CA GLU A 75 -23.95 19.30 26.15
C GLU A 75 -25.24 19.09 25.36
N ASN A 76 -25.53 17.82 25.05
CA ASN A 76 -26.64 17.36 24.20
C ASN A 76 -26.53 17.74 22.71
N ASP A 77 -25.37 18.23 22.24
CA ASP A 77 -25.16 18.37 20.81
C ASP A 77 -25.09 17.01 20.13
N TYR A 78 -25.70 16.88 18.95
CA TYR A 78 -25.54 15.72 18.11
C TYR A 78 -24.36 15.91 17.16
N ILE A 79 -23.36 15.05 17.30
CA ILE A 79 -22.13 15.08 16.49
C ILE A 79 -22.04 13.85 15.57
N ARG A 80 -21.34 14.05 14.45
CA ARG A 80 -21.00 12.96 13.52
C ARG A 80 -19.59 12.45 13.76
N ALA A 81 -19.35 11.21 13.43
CA ALA A 81 -18.01 10.62 13.43
C ALA A 81 -17.02 11.49 12.61
N GLY A 82 -15.84 11.73 13.18
CA GLY A 82 -14.84 12.60 12.60
C GLY A 82 -15.04 14.10 12.81
N MET A 83 -15.99 14.53 13.64
CA MET A 83 -16.08 15.92 14.08
C MET A 83 -15.15 16.17 15.28
N PRO A 84 -14.41 17.31 15.30
CA PRO A 84 -13.56 17.66 16.42
C PRO A 84 -14.38 18.07 17.65
N LEU A 85 -14.05 17.49 18.80
CA LEU A 85 -14.63 17.82 20.12
C LEU A 85 -13.89 19.01 20.76
N SER A 86 -12.61 19.14 20.46
CA SER A 86 -11.75 20.18 21.00
C SER A 86 -11.05 20.97 19.91
N ASP A 87 -10.59 22.15 20.28
CA ASP A 87 -9.69 22.95 19.45
C ASP A 87 -8.38 22.21 19.16
N GLY A 88 -7.82 22.43 17.98
CA GLY A 88 -6.57 21.81 17.48
C GLY A 88 -6.69 21.37 16.04
N ALA A 89 -5.61 20.84 15.48
CA ALA A 89 -5.56 20.31 14.13
C ALA A 89 -5.96 18.83 14.15
N THR A 90 -6.79 18.41 13.19
CA THR A 90 -7.20 17.01 13.06
C THR A 90 -6.02 16.17 12.55
N THR A 91 -5.78 15.03 13.15
CA THR A 91 -4.72 14.12 12.75
C THR A 91 -5.14 13.35 11.48
N PRO A 92 -4.31 13.29 10.44
CA PRO A 92 -4.67 12.54 9.22
C PRO A 92 -4.94 11.06 9.49
N SER A 93 -4.24 10.45 10.46
CA SER A 93 -4.46 9.06 10.89
C SER A 93 -5.85 8.81 11.48
N ASP A 94 -6.38 9.77 12.26
CA ASP A 94 -7.72 9.67 12.84
C ASP A 94 -8.80 9.78 11.76
N ILE A 95 -8.58 10.69 10.79
CA ILE A 95 -9.49 10.80 9.64
C ILE A 95 -9.51 9.50 8.85
N LEU A 96 -8.34 8.86 8.64
CA LEU A 96 -8.24 7.58 7.94
C LEU A 96 -9.03 6.48 8.67
N ALA A 97 -8.85 6.39 9.99
CA ALA A 97 -9.50 5.37 10.80
C ALA A 97 -11.04 5.55 10.88
N ILE A 98 -11.51 6.80 10.90
CA ILE A 98 -12.92 7.12 11.13
C ILE A 98 -13.69 7.29 9.83
N LYS A 99 -13.17 8.12 8.90
CA LYS A 99 -13.87 8.53 7.65
C LYS A 99 -13.42 7.76 6.42
N GLY A 100 -12.33 7.02 6.52
CA GLY A 100 -11.78 6.23 5.43
C GLY A 100 -10.82 6.98 4.49
N PRO A 101 -10.30 6.29 3.46
CA PRO A 101 -9.20 6.78 2.64
C PRO A 101 -9.56 8.02 1.79
N THR A 102 -10.77 8.08 1.25
CA THR A 102 -11.20 9.20 0.41
C THR A 102 -11.21 10.52 1.16
N ALA A 103 -11.72 10.52 2.40
CA ALA A 103 -11.77 11.70 3.24
C ALA A 103 -10.38 12.25 3.61
N VAL A 104 -9.39 11.36 3.81
CA VAL A 104 -8.00 11.75 4.05
C VAL A 104 -7.39 12.41 2.83
N GLN A 105 -7.65 11.86 1.64
CA GLN A 105 -7.16 12.42 0.39
C GLN A 105 -7.68 13.84 0.17
N GLU A 106 -8.99 14.04 0.32
CA GLU A 106 -9.61 15.35 0.22
C GLU A 106 -9.06 16.31 1.29
N TYR A 107 -8.90 15.85 2.52
CA TYR A 107 -8.38 16.67 3.61
C TYR A 107 -6.97 17.17 3.30
N ILE A 108 -6.04 16.27 2.92
CA ILE A 108 -4.65 16.65 2.65
C ILE A 108 -4.57 17.63 1.46
N VAL A 109 -5.30 17.36 0.37
CA VAL A 109 -5.29 18.23 -0.82
C VAL A 109 -5.83 19.61 -0.45
N ASN A 110 -6.95 19.69 0.25
CA ASN A 110 -7.56 20.97 0.64
C ASN A 110 -6.65 21.76 1.59
N GLU A 111 -6.10 21.14 2.63
CA GLU A 111 -5.21 21.80 3.58
C GLU A 111 -3.94 22.34 2.90
N VAL A 112 -3.32 21.55 2.01
CA VAL A 112 -2.15 21.99 1.25
C VAL A 112 -2.49 23.14 0.31
N GLN A 113 -3.61 23.06 -0.39
CA GLN A 113 -4.08 24.14 -1.28
C GLN A 113 -4.38 25.43 -0.52
N ASP A 114 -4.96 25.33 0.66
CA ASP A 114 -5.25 26.53 1.48
C ASP A 114 -3.96 27.23 1.91
N VAL A 115 -2.91 26.48 2.27
CA VAL A 115 -1.60 27.08 2.57
C VAL A 115 -1.03 27.82 1.35
N TYR A 116 -1.09 27.24 0.15
CA TYR A 116 -0.59 27.88 -1.06
C TYR A 116 -1.45 29.07 -1.49
N ARG A 117 -2.78 28.99 -1.37
CA ARG A 117 -3.70 30.09 -1.64
C ARG A 117 -3.46 31.31 -0.76
N LEU A 118 -3.18 31.08 0.53
CA LEU A 118 -2.81 32.14 1.47
C LEU A 118 -1.53 32.88 1.06
N GLN A 119 -0.62 32.21 0.36
CA GLN A 119 0.59 32.79 -0.20
C GLN A 119 0.43 33.35 -1.62
N GLY A 120 -0.79 33.33 -2.19
CA GLY A 120 -1.06 33.81 -3.54
C GLY A 120 -0.59 32.90 -4.66
N VAL A 121 -0.16 31.66 -4.34
CA VAL A 121 0.31 30.68 -5.31
C VAL A 121 -0.87 29.82 -5.78
N LYS A 122 -1.01 29.67 -7.10
CA LYS A 122 -2.03 28.80 -7.73
C LYS A 122 -1.34 27.55 -8.27
N ILE A 123 -1.71 26.39 -7.78
CA ILE A 123 -1.21 25.09 -8.22
C ILE A 123 -2.42 24.21 -8.55
N ASN A 124 -2.32 23.39 -9.59
CA ASN A 124 -3.38 22.45 -9.94
C ASN A 124 -3.40 21.30 -8.93
N ASP A 125 -4.58 20.89 -8.50
CA ASP A 125 -4.79 19.82 -7.52
C ASP A 125 -4.14 18.49 -7.93
N LYS A 126 -4.04 18.22 -9.23
CA LYS A 126 -3.45 16.98 -9.77
C LYS A 126 -2.03 16.73 -9.29
N HIS A 127 -1.23 17.77 -9.05
CA HIS A 127 0.12 17.63 -8.53
C HIS A 127 0.14 17.08 -7.09
N PHE A 128 -0.82 17.50 -6.28
CA PHE A 128 -0.96 16.99 -4.90
C PHE A 128 -1.62 15.61 -4.88
N GLU A 129 -2.58 15.37 -5.74
CA GLU A 129 -3.27 14.08 -5.86
C GLU A 129 -2.28 12.94 -6.19
N VAL A 130 -1.32 13.19 -7.09
CA VAL A 130 -0.27 12.21 -7.41
C VAL A 130 0.59 11.88 -6.18
N ILE A 131 0.95 12.90 -5.38
CA ILE A 131 1.75 12.71 -4.16
C ILE A 131 0.95 11.91 -3.13
N VAL A 132 -0.31 12.30 -2.87
CA VAL A 132 -1.18 11.63 -1.90
C VAL A 132 -1.45 10.19 -2.31
N ARG A 133 -1.60 9.90 -3.60
CA ARG A 133 -1.71 8.54 -4.13
C ARG A 133 -0.52 7.68 -3.73
N GLN A 134 0.71 8.22 -3.81
CA GLN A 134 1.92 7.48 -3.40
C GLN A 134 1.99 7.28 -1.88
N MET A 135 1.50 8.24 -1.09
CA MET A 135 1.40 8.13 0.37
C MET A 135 0.45 7.00 0.82
N MET A 136 -0.55 6.67 0.00
CA MET A 136 -1.59 5.68 0.30
C MET A 136 -1.46 4.40 -0.53
N ARG A 137 -0.30 4.15 -1.10
CA ARG A 137 -0.05 2.97 -1.94
C ARG A 137 0.03 1.67 -1.14
N LYS A 138 0.50 1.73 0.09
CA LYS A 138 0.75 0.56 0.94
C LYS A 138 -0.43 0.27 1.87
N VAL A 139 -0.60 -1.00 2.18
CA VAL A 139 -1.55 -1.51 3.16
C VAL A 139 -0.83 -2.41 4.16
N GLU A 140 -1.37 -2.52 5.35
CA GLU A 140 -0.92 -3.43 6.40
C GLU A 140 -1.83 -4.64 6.44
N VAL A 141 -1.26 -5.83 6.34
CA VAL A 141 -2.00 -7.09 6.39
C VAL A 141 -2.42 -7.35 7.84
N VAL A 142 -3.72 -7.48 8.08
CA VAL A 142 -4.28 -7.79 9.41
C VAL A 142 -4.37 -9.30 9.60
N ASP A 143 -5.01 -9.98 8.65
CA ASP A 143 -5.13 -11.42 8.62
C ASP A 143 -4.65 -11.91 7.25
N PRO A 144 -3.57 -12.69 7.19
CA PRO A 144 -3.04 -13.21 5.95
C PRO A 144 -3.91 -14.31 5.32
N GLY A 145 -4.83 -14.91 6.08
CA GLY A 145 -5.61 -16.05 5.60
C GLY A 145 -4.72 -17.16 5.03
N ASP A 146 -5.07 -17.63 3.83
CA ASP A 146 -4.31 -18.67 3.11
C ASP A 146 -3.32 -18.09 2.07
N THR A 147 -3.02 -16.79 2.14
CA THR A 147 -2.05 -16.15 1.26
C THR A 147 -0.62 -16.33 1.76
N ARG A 148 0.35 -15.91 0.95
CA ARG A 148 1.78 -15.94 1.30
C ARG A 148 2.23 -14.82 2.25
N PHE A 149 1.34 -13.90 2.61
CA PHE A 149 1.69 -12.77 3.45
C PHE A 149 1.84 -13.16 4.92
N LEU A 150 2.52 -12.30 5.68
CA LEU A 150 2.64 -12.40 7.13
C LEU A 150 1.74 -11.35 7.79
N GLU A 151 1.32 -11.63 9.02
CA GLU A 151 0.62 -10.64 9.85
C GLU A 151 1.47 -9.39 10.04
N GLN A 152 0.84 -8.22 10.01
CA GLN A 152 1.46 -6.89 10.14
C GLN A 152 2.49 -6.56 9.04
N GLN A 153 2.52 -7.32 7.97
CA GLN A 153 3.37 -7.03 6.82
C GLN A 153 2.81 -5.83 6.04
N ILE A 154 3.70 -4.90 5.68
CA ILE A 154 3.35 -3.76 4.82
C ILE A 154 3.63 -4.15 3.37
N VAL A 155 2.58 -4.16 2.56
CA VAL A 155 2.59 -4.62 1.17
C VAL A 155 1.91 -3.60 0.25
N ASP A 156 2.18 -3.64 -1.04
CA ASP A 156 1.43 -2.86 -2.02
C ASP A 156 -0.04 -3.32 -2.09
N LYS A 157 -0.95 -2.37 -2.11
CA LYS A 157 -2.39 -2.64 -2.21
C LYS A 157 -2.74 -3.53 -3.42
N LEU A 158 -2.12 -3.27 -4.57
CA LEU A 158 -2.33 -4.06 -5.78
C LEU A 158 -1.82 -5.50 -5.62
N GLU A 159 -0.69 -5.70 -4.96
CA GLU A 159 -0.14 -7.03 -4.71
C GLU A 159 -1.06 -7.88 -3.83
N VAL A 160 -1.72 -7.27 -2.83
CA VAL A 160 -2.73 -7.96 -2.01
C VAL A 160 -3.96 -8.33 -2.84
N MET A 161 -4.41 -7.44 -3.73
CA MET A 161 -5.53 -7.72 -4.63
C MET A 161 -5.21 -8.87 -5.60
N ASP A 162 -4.03 -8.82 -6.23
CA ASP A 162 -3.59 -9.86 -7.17
C ASP A 162 -3.46 -11.23 -6.49
N GLU A 163 -2.96 -11.27 -5.25
CA GLU A 163 -2.84 -12.52 -4.51
C GLU A 163 -4.21 -13.04 -4.05
N ASN A 164 -5.12 -12.17 -3.64
CA ASN A 164 -6.49 -12.55 -3.33
C ASN A 164 -7.23 -13.08 -4.56
N ASP A 165 -7.05 -12.46 -5.73
CA ASP A 165 -7.62 -12.92 -6.99
C ASP A 165 -7.01 -14.27 -7.40
N ARG A 166 -5.72 -14.47 -7.14
CA ARG A 166 -5.03 -15.74 -7.41
C ARG A 166 -5.62 -16.90 -6.62
N ILE A 167 -6.02 -16.68 -5.37
CA ILE A 167 -6.62 -17.75 -4.53
C ILE A 167 -8.13 -17.83 -4.63
N TRP A 168 -8.76 -16.85 -5.26
CA TRP A 168 -10.22 -16.82 -5.43
C TRP A 168 -10.74 -18.09 -6.08
N GLY A 169 -11.77 -18.70 -5.47
CA GLY A 169 -12.39 -19.94 -5.96
C GLY A 169 -11.52 -21.20 -5.82
N LYS A 170 -10.35 -21.12 -5.18
CA LYS A 170 -9.55 -22.29 -4.85
C LYS A 170 -9.94 -22.88 -3.50
N LYS A 171 -9.53 -24.10 -3.28
CA LYS A 171 -9.79 -24.87 -2.07
C LYS A 171 -8.47 -25.19 -1.38
N VAL A 172 -8.49 -25.22 -0.06
CA VAL A 172 -7.36 -25.67 0.78
C VAL A 172 -7.67 -27.06 1.28
N VAL A 173 -6.72 -27.96 1.11
CA VAL A 173 -6.82 -29.35 1.57
C VAL A 173 -6.71 -29.38 3.11
N THR A 174 -7.76 -29.85 3.77
CA THR A 174 -7.79 -30.03 5.23
C THR A 174 -7.28 -31.43 5.59
N ASP A 175 -7.82 -32.45 4.96
CA ASP A 175 -7.39 -33.84 5.09
C ASP A 175 -7.11 -34.42 3.69
N PRO A 176 -5.87 -34.82 3.38
CA PRO A 176 -5.53 -35.39 2.08
C PRO A 176 -6.13 -36.79 1.86
N GLY A 177 -6.70 -37.45 2.90
CA GLY A 177 -7.18 -38.82 2.80
C GLY A 177 -6.09 -39.76 2.29
N ASP A 178 -6.41 -40.61 1.31
CA ASP A 178 -5.48 -41.55 0.69
C ASP A 178 -4.82 -40.99 -0.59
N SER A 179 -4.88 -39.68 -0.82
CA SER A 179 -4.22 -39.07 -1.97
C SER A 179 -2.72 -39.06 -1.83
N GLN A 180 -2.02 -39.49 -2.90
CA GLN A 180 -0.56 -39.44 -2.99
C GLN A 180 -0.03 -38.12 -3.57
N THR A 181 -0.90 -37.33 -4.19
CA THR A 181 -0.53 -36.12 -4.94
C THR A 181 -0.82 -34.83 -4.18
N LEU A 182 -1.72 -34.87 -3.19
CA LEU A 182 -2.14 -33.72 -2.41
C LEU A 182 -1.65 -33.81 -0.96
N GLN A 183 -1.26 -32.65 -0.41
CA GLN A 183 -0.80 -32.56 0.97
C GLN A 183 -1.73 -31.63 1.77
N ALA A 184 -1.81 -31.82 3.08
CA ALA A 184 -2.55 -30.93 3.97
C ALA A 184 -2.02 -29.50 3.88
N GLY A 185 -2.93 -28.50 3.84
CA GLY A 185 -2.60 -27.10 3.68
C GLY A 185 -2.32 -26.66 2.22
N GLN A 186 -2.33 -27.56 1.26
CA GLN A 186 -2.10 -27.22 -0.14
C GLN A 186 -3.33 -26.54 -0.76
N ILE A 187 -3.08 -25.45 -1.51
CA ILE A 187 -4.13 -24.75 -2.29
C ILE A 187 -4.30 -25.44 -3.63
N VAL A 188 -5.50 -25.87 -3.93
CA VAL A 188 -5.84 -26.60 -5.14
C VAL A 188 -7.02 -25.97 -5.88
N THR A 189 -7.05 -26.12 -7.21
CA THR A 189 -8.19 -25.71 -8.01
C THR A 189 -9.33 -26.73 -7.88
N ALA A 190 -10.56 -26.26 -8.02
CA ALA A 190 -11.73 -27.15 -7.99
C ALA A 190 -11.68 -28.26 -9.04
N ARG A 191 -11.04 -28.01 -10.21
CA ARG A 191 -10.84 -29.01 -11.26
C ARG A 191 -9.90 -30.11 -10.81
N LYS A 192 -8.69 -29.74 -10.30
CA LYS A 192 -7.69 -30.71 -9.82
C LYS A 192 -8.25 -31.57 -8.68
N LEU A 193 -9.01 -30.96 -7.76
CA LEU A 193 -9.68 -31.67 -6.67
C LEU A 193 -10.70 -32.68 -7.19
N ARG A 194 -11.52 -32.30 -8.19
CA ARG A 194 -12.54 -33.19 -8.79
C ARG A 194 -11.88 -34.37 -9.48
N ASP A 195 -10.81 -34.12 -10.22
CA ASP A 195 -10.10 -35.17 -10.95
C ASP A 195 -9.47 -36.17 -9.96
N GLU A 196 -8.85 -35.69 -8.89
CA GLU A 196 -8.26 -36.53 -7.84
C GLU A 196 -9.32 -37.32 -7.08
N ASN A 197 -10.41 -36.69 -6.63
CA ASN A 197 -11.48 -37.35 -5.93
C ASN A 197 -12.17 -38.38 -6.85
N SER A 198 -12.25 -38.17 -8.17
CA SER A 198 -12.78 -39.15 -9.12
C SER A 198 -11.88 -40.38 -9.24
N MET A 199 -10.56 -40.18 -9.18
CA MET A 199 -9.57 -41.27 -9.15
C MET A 199 -9.65 -42.07 -7.87
N LEU A 200 -9.70 -41.41 -6.71
CA LEU A 200 -9.84 -42.05 -5.39
C LEU A 200 -11.14 -42.84 -5.29
N LYS A 201 -12.25 -42.27 -5.76
CA LYS A 201 -13.56 -42.94 -5.78
C LYS A 201 -13.57 -44.22 -6.63
N ARG A 202 -12.85 -44.24 -7.76
CA ARG A 202 -12.73 -45.46 -8.61
C ARG A 202 -11.92 -46.58 -7.93
N ARG A 203 -11.09 -46.21 -6.93
CA ARG A 203 -10.25 -47.15 -6.19
C ARG A 203 -10.83 -47.51 -4.81
N ASP A 204 -12.03 -47.01 -4.48
CA ASP A 204 -12.69 -47.14 -3.17
C ASP A 204 -11.82 -46.66 -2.00
N LEU A 205 -11.04 -45.58 -2.23
CA LEU A 205 -10.17 -44.94 -1.25
C LEU A 205 -10.84 -43.73 -0.60
N LYS A 206 -10.30 -43.26 0.56
CA LYS A 206 -10.79 -42.09 1.28
C LYS A 206 -10.62 -40.82 0.43
N LEU A 207 -11.68 -40.04 0.30
CA LEU A 207 -11.70 -38.80 -0.47
C LEU A 207 -10.97 -37.67 0.28
N VAL A 208 -10.50 -36.71 -0.50
CA VAL A 208 -9.87 -35.50 0.02
C VAL A 208 -10.91 -34.54 0.59
N GLU A 209 -10.76 -34.13 1.85
CA GLU A 209 -11.56 -33.10 2.49
C GLU A 209 -10.92 -31.72 2.31
N VAL A 210 -11.73 -30.72 1.97
CA VAL A 210 -11.27 -29.38 1.66
C VAL A 210 -12.17 -28.32 2.27
N ARG A 211 -11.61 -27.15 2.54
CA ARG A 211 -12.33 -25.92 2.83
C ARG A 211 -12.07 -24.87 1.74
N ASP A 212 -12.90 -23.82 1.71
CA ASP A 212 -12.64 -22.68 0.84
C ASP A 212 -11.40 -21.90 1.31
N ALA A 213 -10.61 -21.40 0.35
CA ALA A 213 -9.48 -20.57 0.66
C ALA A 213 -9.94 -19.21 1.19
N ILE A 214 -9.33 -18.75 2.28
CA ILE A 214 -9.64 -17.48 2.94
C ILE A 214 -8.71 -16.41 2.38
N PRO A 215 -9.24 -15.31 1.80
CA PRO A 215 -8.42 -14.21 1.29
C PRO A 215 -7.78 -13.42 2.44
N ALA A 216 -6.67 -12.74 2.14
CA ALA A 216 -6.04 -11.82 3.09
C ALA A 216 -6.90 -10.57 3.28
N THR A 217 -6.98 -10.11 4.54
CA THR A 217 -7.57 -8.82 4.89
C THR A 217 -6.46 -7.82 5.23
N ALA A 218 -6.62 -6.59 4.77
CA ALA A 218 -5.62 -5.56 4.97
C ALA A 218 -6.26 -4.20 5.26
N ASN A 219 -5.61 -3.42 6.11
CA ASN A 219 -6.00 -2.05 6.44
C ASN A 219 -5.18 -1.06 5.63
N GLN A 220 -5.84 -0.01 5.15
CA GLN A 220 -5.17 1.08 4.46
C GLN A 220 -4.31 1.86 5.46
N ILE A 221 -3.04 2.11 5.11
CA ILE A 221 -2.16 2.97 5.89
C ILE A 221 -1.83 4.25 5.13
N LEU A 222 -1.56 5.31 5.89
CA LEU A 222 -1.04 6.56 5.37
C LEU A 222 0.44 6.68 5.76
N GLN A 223 1.31 6.83 4.76
CA GLN A 223 2.74 6.98 4.95
C GLN A 223 3.19 8.38 4.56
N GLY A 224 4.15 8.94 5.30
CA GLY A 224 4.84 10.16 4.88
C GLY A 224 5.64 9.93 3.59
N ILE A 225 5.89 11.00 2.83
CA ILE A 225 6.60 10.95 1.54
C ILE A 225 7.99 10.33 1.66
N THR A 226 8.72 10.64 2.73
CA THR A 226 10.05 10.06 2.97
C THR A 226 9.99 8.55 3.14
N ARG A 227 9.06 8.06 3.96
CA ARG A 227 8.87 6.62 4.17
C ARG A 227 8.38 5.92 2.91
N ALA A 228 7.46 6.54 2.17
CA ALA A 228 6.98 6.03 0.90
C ALA A 228 8.10 5.91 -0.13
N ALA A 229 9.03 6.88 -0.18
CA ALA A 229 10.19 6.87 -1.06
C ALA A 229 11.21 5.77 -0.71
N LEU A 230 11.38 5.46 0.59
CA LEU A 230 12.28 4.38 1.05
C LEU A 230 11.68 2.98 0.87
N GLN A 231 10.36 2.85 0.86
CA GLN A 231 9.66 1.58 0.73
C GLN A 231 9.15 1.31 -0.70
N THR A 232 9.81 1.89 -1.70
CA THR A 232 9.52 1.60 -3.11
C THR A 232 9.95 0.18 -3.48
N ASN A 233 9.38 -0.37 -4.55
CA ASN A 233 9.74 -1.70 -5.05
C ASN A 233 11.17 -1.76 -5.58
N SER A 234 11.70 -0.63 -6.08
CA SER A 234 13.08 -0.48 -6.49
C SER A 234 13.97 -0.14 -5.31
N PHE A 235 14.81 -1.09 -4.89
CA PHE A 235 15.78 -0.85 -3.82
C PHE A 235 16.91 0.10 -4.27
N MET A 236 17.24 0.15 -5.55
CA MET A 236 18.25 1.07 -6.08
C MET A 236 17.80 2.53 -5.97
N SER A 237 16.54 2.80 -6.30
CA SER A 237 15.94 4.13 -6.13
C SER A 237 15.91 4.56 -4.68
N ALA A 238 15.51 3.67 -3.78
CA ALA A 238 15.48 3.93 -2.34
C ALA A 238 16.88 4.19 -1.77
N ALA A 239 17.86 3.35 -2.12
CA ALA A 239 19.24 3.48 -1.67
C ALA A 239 19.91 4.78 -2.10
N SER A 240 19.58 5.28 -3.31
CA SER A 240 20.10 6.56 -3.80
C SER A 240 19.47 7.79 -3.14
N PHE A 241 18.38 7.63 -2.40
CA PHE A 241 17.69 8.72 -1.71
C PHE A 241 18.24 8.93 -0.30
N GLN A 242 18.10 7.97 0.58
CA GLN A 242 18.57 8.02 1.98
C GLN A 242 18.87 6.60 2.50
N GLU A 243 19.58 6.50 3.61
CA GLU A 243 19.86 5.24 4.31
C GLU A 243 20.47 4.15 3.41
N THR A 244 21.37 4.53 2.52
CA THR A 244 21.95 3.67 1.47
C THR A 244 22.39 2.30 1.99
N THR A 245 23.18 2.27 3.08
CA THR A 245 23.73 1.04 3.64
C THR A 245 22.63 0.11 4.17
N LYS A 246 21.64 0.67 4.87
CA LYS A 246 20.52 -0.09 5.44
C LYS A 246 19.66 -0.70 4.35
N VAL A 247 19.29 0.10 3.35
CA VAL A 247 18.46 -0.35 2.22
C VAL A 247 19.15 -1.46 1.42
N LEU A 248 20.46 -1.32 1.15
CA LEU A 248 21.22 -2.34 0.43
C LEU A 248 21.36 -3.63 1.24
N ASN A 249 21.59 -3.54 2.56
CA ASN A 249 21.66 -4.70 3.44
C ASN A 249 20.32 -5.45 3.47
N GLU A 250 19.21 -4.74 3.65
CA GLU A 250 17.87 -5.35 3.62
C GLU A 250 17.55 -5.99 2.27
N ALA A 251 17.94 -5.35 1.17
CA ALA A 251 17.74 -5.89 -0.17
C ALA A 251 18.57 -7.18 -0.39
N ALA A 252 19.81 -7.20 0.10
CA ALA A 252 20.68 -8.38 0.02
C ALA A 252 20.17 -9.55 0.86
N ILE A 253 19.73 -9.31 2.10
CA ILE A 253 19.17 -10.33 3.00
C ILE A 253 17.89 -10.94 2.40
N ASN A 254 17.01 -10.10 1.84
CA ASN A 254 15.74 -10.52 1.28
C ASN A 254 15.85 -11.03 -0.17
N GLY A 255 17.05 -11.02 -0.79
CA GLY A 255 17.24 -11.42 -2.17
C GLY A 255 16.40 -10.61 -3.18
N LYS A 256 16.20 -9.31 -2.94
CA LYS A 256 15.38 -8.47 -3.80
C LYS A 256 16.01 -8.31 -5.18
N VAL A 257 15.16 -8.37 -6.20
CA VAL A 257 15.54 -8.11 -7.60
C VAL A 257 14.88 -6.83 -8.06
N ASP A 258 15.68 -5.88 -8.56
CA ASP A 258 15.18 -4.65 -9.17
C ASP A 258 14.89 -4.89 -10.65
N ARG A 259 13.67 -4.60 -11.08
CA ARG A 259 13.22 -4.80 -12.46
C ARG A 259 13.63 -3.67 -13.40
N LEU A 260 14.25 -2.62 -12.88
CA LEU A 260 14.66 -1.43 -13.65
C LEU A 260 13.51 -0.80 -14.47
N GLU A 261 12.34 -0.69 -13.86
CA GLU A 261 11.15 -0.12 -14.50
C GLU A 261 11.10 1.42 -14.40
N GLY A 262 11.74 1.98 -13.38
CA GLY A 262 11.78 3.42 -13.13
C GLY A 262 12.87 4.14 -13.93
N LEU A 263 12.83 5.47 -13.88
CA LEU A 263 13.83 6.31 -14.56
C LEU A 263 15.15 6.32 -13.79
N LYS A 264 15.09 6.43 -12.46
CA LYS A 264 16.24 6.63 -11.59
C LYS A 264 17.19 5.43 -11.60
N GLU A 265 16.66 4.23 -11.56
CA GLU A 265 17.42 2.97 -11.61
C GLU A 265 18.20 2.84 -12.92
N ASN A 266 17.53 3.11 -14.03
CA ASN A 266 18.16 3.03 -15.35
C ASN A 266 19.27 4.07 -15.51
N VAL A 267 19.07 5.29 -15.02
CA VAL A 267 20.10 6.34 -15.03
C VAL A 267 21.31 5.94 -14.18
N ILE A 268 21.10 5.35 -13.00
CA ILE A 268 22.18 4.90 -12.14
C ILE A 268 22.99 3.78 -12.78
N CYS A 269 22.34 2.84 -13.48
CA CYS A 269 22.99 1.74 -14.19
C CYS A 269 23.60 2.16 -15.52
N GLY A 270 23.36 3.38 -16.02
CA GLY A 270 23.80 3.84 -17.33
C GLY A 270 23.02 3.25 -18.50
N HIS A 271 21.82 2.72 -18.24
CA HIS A 271 20.91 2.24 -19.27
C HIS A 271 20.03 3.37 -19.81
N LEU A 272 19.51 3.18 -21.02
CA LEU A 272 18.46 4.04 -21.55
C LEU A 272 17.21 3.92 -20.68
N ILE A 273 16.52 5.04 -20.47
CA ILE A 273 15.24 5.03 -19.75
C ILE A 273 14.21 4.22 -20.55
N PRO A 274 13.25 3.53 -19.90
CA PRO A 274 12.25 2.70 -20.57
C PRO A 274 11.15 3.55 -21.23
N ALA A 275 11.55 4.50 -22.08
CA ALA A 275 10.69 5.40 -22.83
C ALA A 275 11.35 5.78 -24.16
N GLY A 276 10.55 6.03 -25.19
CA GLY A 276 11.06 6.37 -26.51
C GLY A 276 11.94 5.26 -27.10
N THR A 277 13.17 5.60 -27.53
CA THR A 277 14.12 4.63 -28.10
C THR A 277 14.64 3.59 -27.10
N GLY A 278 14.48 3.81 -25.80
CA GLY A 278 14.88 2.88 -24.73
C GLY A 278 13.78 1.90 -24.33
N GLN A 279 12.64 1.86 -24.98
CA GLN A 279 11.62 0.86 -24.73
C GLN A 279 12.13 -0.54 -25.11
N ARG A 280 11.94 -1.51 -24.21
CA ARG A 280 12.39 -2.90 -24.40
C ARG A 280 11.85 -3.57 -25.66
N GLU A 281 10.71 -3.10 -26.17
CA GLU A 281 10.14 -3.56 -27.44
C GLU A 281 11.01 -3.22 -28.63
N PHE A 282 11.69 -2.06 -28.58
CA PHE A 282 12.56 -1.60 -29.65
C PHE A 282 13.95 -2.25 -29.65
N ASP A 283 14.40 -2.82 -28.53
CA ASP A 283 15.68 -3.56 -28.47
C ASP A 283 15.73 -4.74 -29.44
N LYS A 284 14.56 -5.27 -29.81
CA LYS A 284 14.41 -6.39 -30.74
C LYS A 284 14.17 -5.94 -32.18
N LEU A 285 14.00 -4.64 -32.42
CA LEU A 285 13.75 -4.09 -33.74
C LEU A 285 15.08 -3.82 -34.44
N ILE A 286 15.34 -4.55 -35.50
CA ILE A 286 16.47 -4.33 -36.41
C ILE A 286 15.95 -3.54 -37.57
N VAL A 287 16.38 -2.27 -37.67
CA VAL A 287 16.06 -1.39 -38.80
C VAL A 287 17.20 -1.53 -39.79
N GLY A 288 16.93 -2.13 -40.95
CA GLY A 288 17.91 -2.32 -42.01
C GLY A 288 17.23 -2.71 -43.31
N ALA A 289 18.01 -2.78 -44.38
CA ALA A 289 17.53 -3.31 -45.66
C ALA A 289 17.24 -4.82 -45.49
N LYS A 290 16.26 -5.31 -46.26
CA LYS A 290 15.89 -6.73 -46.24
C LYS A 290 17.07 -7.67 -46.49
N ASP A 291 17.97 -7.23 -47.38
CA ASP A 291 19.18 -7.97 -47.73
C ASP A 291 20.21 -8.05 -46.59
N GLU A 292 20.27 -7.04 -45.72
CA GLU A 292 21.09 -7.07 -44.48
C GLU A 292 20.52 -8.01 -43.46
N PHE A 293 19.20 -8.02 -43.31
CA PHE A 293 18.49 -8.94 -42.39
C PHE A 293 18.77 -10.40 -42.79
N ASP A 294 18.64 -10.74 -44.08
CA ASP A 294 18.90 -12.07 -44.60
C ASP A 294 20.36 -12.52 -44.39
N ARG A 295 21.34 -11.60 -44.51
CA ARG A 295 22.75 -11.88 -44.20
C ARG A 295 23.02 -12.13 -42.73
N ILE A 296 22.39 -11.38 -41.83
CA ILE A 296 22.54 -11.55 -40.39
C ILE A 296 21.93 -12.89 -39.93
N PHE A 297 20.78 -13.27 -40.50
CA PHE A 297 20.14 -14.55 -40.18
C PHE A 297 20.87 -15.75 -40.83
N ALA A 298 21.43 -15.62 -41.99
CA ALA A 298 22.26 -16.65 -42.60
C ALA A 298 23.51 -16.92 -41.75
N ASN A 299 24.16 -15.89 -41.24
CA ASN A 299 25.31 -16.03 -40.33
C ASN A 299 24.93 -16.67 -38.98
N ARG A 300 23.72 -16.40 -38.42
CA ARG A 300 23.25 -17.04 -37.20
C ARG A 300 22.98 -18.52 -37.40
N LYS A 301 22.41 -18.94 -38.51
CA LYS A 301 22.21 -20.38 -38.80
C LYS A 301 23.54 -21.11 -38.86
N ASN A 302 24.57 -20.53 -39.47
CA ASN A 302 25.88 -21.14 -39.55
C ASN A 302 26.58 -21.27 -38.16
N VAL A 303 26.32 -20.38 -37.22
CA VAL A 303 26.84 -20.45 -35.84
C VAL A 303 26.11 -21.52 -34.98
N VAL A 304 24.84 -21.79 -35.25
CA VAL A 304 24.09 -22.84 -34.55
C VAL A 304 24.50 -24.23 -35.03
N ASP A 305 24.84 -24.39 -36.31
CA ASP A 305 25.32 -25.66 -36.87
C ASP A 305 26.74 -26.03 -36.40
N PHE A 306 27.60 -25.06 -36.07
CA PHE A 306 28.93 -25.29 -35.50
C PHE A 306 28.86 -25.89 -34.07
N ASN A 307 27.88 -25.52 -33.27
CA ASN A 307 27.69 -26.10 -31.93
C ASN A 307 27.01 -27.49 -31.93
N ALA A 308 26.50 -27.93 -33.05
CA ALA A 308 25.94 -29.27 -33.22
C ALA A 308 27.00 -30.31 -33.61
N MET A 309 28.11 -29.89 -34.22
CA MET A 309 29.21 -30.77 -34.66
C MET A 309 30.14 -31.23 -33.50
N ASP A 310 30.19 -30.46 -32.41
CA ASP A 310 31.05 -30.81 -31.25
C ASP A 310 30.38 -31.84 -30.29
N LYS A 311 29.24 -32.40 -30.60
CA LYS A 311 28.56 -33.40 -29.76
C LYS A 311 28.63 -34.85 -30.27
N ASP A 312 29.09 -35.03 -31.49
CA ASP A 312 29.23 -36.38 -32.08
C ASP A 312 30.62 -37.02 -31.95
N ASP A 313 31.59 -36.34 -31.29
CA ASP A 313 32.94 -36.84 -31.08
C ASP A 313 33.22 -37.34 -29.60
N GLU A 314 32.17 -37.47 -28.76
CA GLU A 314 32.24 -38.08 -27.43
C GLU A 314 31.25 -39.27 -27.28
N GLU A 315 31.32 -40.30 -28.15
CA GLU A 315 30.84 -41.64 -27.90
C GLU A 315 31.97 -42.67 -28.12
#